data_a19d7b862f72174a373061edb9d6a5a3
#
_entry.id   a19d7b862f72174a373061edb9d6a5a3
#
_cell.length_a   1.000
_cell.length_b   1.000
_cell.length_c   1.000
_cell.angle_alpha   90.00
_cell.angle_beta   90.00
_cell.angle_gamma   90.00
#
_symmetry.space_group_name_H-M   'P 1'
#
loop_
_entity.id
_entity.type
_entity.pdbx_description
1 polymer ?
#
loop_
_entity_poly.entity_id
_entity_poly.type
_entity_poly.pdbx_seq_one_letter_code
_entity_poly.pdbx_strand_id
1 'polypeptide(L)'
;MRNQKYIVMSFLAAGALVGFTVRGLAVPLLAQLEVGDPQIAGLVNATSLAGIVTGVLTFLILNRHPLVVKFTNEVITELRKVTWPEREETIRSTTVVIGTTLFVASMLGIYDYAWAEITSVLLFSD
;
A
#
# COMPACT_ATOMS: atom_id res chain seq x y z
N MET A 1 15.92 17.83 16.53
CA MET A 1 16.59 17.22 15.36
C MET A 1 16.27 15.72 15.12
N ARG A 2 15.77 14.97 16.12
CA ARG A 2 15.58 13.50 15.99
C ARG A 2 14.44 13.07 15.03
N ASN A 3 13.43 13.89 14.82
CA ASN A 3 12.30 13.58 13.94
C ASN A 3 12.44 14.16 12.52
N GLN A 4 13.37 15.05 12.29
CA GLN A 4 13.48 15.80 11.03
C GLN A 4 13.70 14.89 9.81
N LYS A 5 14.49 13.84 9.94
CA LYS A 5 14.71 12.87 8.87
C LYS A 5 13.43 12.11 8.49
N TYR A 6 12.59 11.74 9.47
CA TYR A 6 11.33 11.06 9.18
C TYR A 6 10.31 11.98 8.51
N ILE A 7 10.26 13.26 8.92
CA ILE A 7 9.44 14.29 8.28
C ILE A 7 9.85 14.45 6.82
N VAL A 8 11.15 14.61 6.55
CA VAL A 8 11.67 14.76 5.18
C VAL A 8 11.37 13.51 4.36
N MET A 9 11.59 12.31 4.90
CA MET A 9 11.29 11.06 4.20
C MET A 9 9.80 10.90 3.88
N SER A 10 8.90 11.25 4.82
CA SER A 10 7.45 11.19 4.56
C SER A 10 7.01 12.20 3.48
N PHE A 11 7.58 13.39 3.46
CA PHE A 11 7.28 14.39 2.43
C PHE A 11 7.87 14.01 1.06
N LEU A 12 9.05 13.39 1.02
CA LEU A 12 9.60 12.83 -0.21
C LEU A 12 8.70 11.71 -0.75
N ALA A 13 8.24 10.80 0.12
CA ALA A 13 7.32 9.74 -0.27
C ALA A 13 5.99 10.31 -0.79
N ALA A 14 5.43 11.31 -0.11
CA ALA A 14 4.21 11.99 -0.56
C ALA A 14 4.40 12.66 -1.93
N GLY A 15 5.50 13.38 -2.11
CA GLY A 15 5.85 14.01 -3.40
C GLY A 15 6.01 12.98 -4.52
N ALA A 16 6.70 11.88 -4.25
CA ALA A 16 6.84 10.78 -5.21
C ALA A 16 5.50 10.17 -5.58
N LEU A 17 4.62 9.89 -4.61
CA LEU A 17 3.28 9.37 -4.86
C LEU A 17 2.45 10.31 -5.73
N VAL A 18 2.44 11.61 -5.43
CA VAL A 18 1.74 12.61 -6.25
C VAL A 18 2.31 12.65 -7.66
N GLY A 19 3.62 12.68 -7.81
CA GLY A 19 4.29 12.68 -9.12
C GLY A 19 3.95 11.44 -9.95
N PHE A 20 3.99 10.25 -9.36
CA PHE A 20 3.59 9.00 -10.02
C PHE A 20 2.10 8.99 -10.39
N THR A 21 1.23 9.51 -9.53
CA THR A 21 -0.20 9.60 -9.79
C THR A 21 -0.49 10.54 -10.96
N VAL A 22 0.13 11.71 -10.98
CA VAL A 22 -0.03 12.68 -12.08
C VAL A 22 0.41 12.08 -13.41
N ARG A 23 1.58 11.44 -13.45
CA ARG A 23 2.04 10.74 -14.64
C ARG A 23 1.12 9.60 -15.04
N GLY A 24 0.71 8.78 -14.08
CA GLY A 24 -0.16 7.62 -14.30
C GLY A 24 -1.54 7.99 -14.84
N LEU A 25 -2.06 9.17 -14.50
CA LEU A 25 -3.31 9.71 -15.03
C LEU A 25 -3.12 10.44 -16.38
N ALA A 26 -1.99 11.13 -16.54
CA ALA A 26 -1.71 11.89 -17.75
C ALA A 26 -1.49 10.99 -18.99
N VAL A 27 -0.79 9.87 -18.84
CA VAL A 27 -0.50 8.95 -19.95
C VAL A 27 -1.78 8.39 -20.60
N PRO A 28 -2.72 7.77 -19.88
CA PRO A 28 -3.96 7.26 -20.49
C PRO A 28 -4.87 8.40 -20.99
N LEU A 29 -4.83 9.57 -20.36
CA LEU A 29 -5.61 10.71 -20.83
C LEU A 29 -5.13 11.20 -22.20
N LEU A 30 -3.82 11.34 -22.41
CA LEU A 30 -3.26 11.68 -23.71
C LEU A 30 -3.55 10.61 -24.76
N ALA A 31 -3.46 9.34 -24.38
CA ALA A 31 -3.79 8.23 -25.27
C ALA A 31 -5.27 8.26 -25.72
N GLN A 32 -6.19 8.62 -24.82
CA GLN A 32 -7.62 8.72 -25.14
C GLN A 32 -7.93 9.94 -26.05
N LEU A 33 -7.12 10.99 -25.97
CA LEU A 33 -7.22 12.17 -26.83
C LEU A 33 -6.47 12.00 -28.17
N GLU A 34 -5.92 10.82 -28.44
CA GLU A 34 -5.07 10.50 -29.61
C GLU A 34 -3.87 11.46 -29.76
N VAL A 35 -3.44 12.08 -28.66
CA VAL A 35 -2.27 12.95 -28.60
C VAL A 35 -1.07 12.12 -28.14
N GLY A 36 -0.04 12.03 -28.97
CA GLY A 36 1.22 11.40 -28.57
C GLY A 36 1.88 12.17 -27.40
N ASP A 37 2.57 11.44 -26.50
CA ASP A 37 3.32 12.08 -25.41
C ASP A 37 4.59 12.75 -25.97
N PRO A 38 4.66 14.09 -26.06
CA PRO A 38 5.76 14.76 -26.70
C PRO A 38 7.05 14.58 -25.89
N GLN A 39 8.12 14.24 -26.60
CA GLN A 39 9.45 14.15 -26.00
C GLN A 39 10.09 15.54 -25.91
N ILE A 40 10.46 15.93 -24.72
CA ILE A 40 11.17 17.18 -24.46
C ILE A 40 12.67 16.92 -24.58
N ALA A 41 13.32 17.64 -25.50
CA ALA A 41 14.75 17.49 -25.82
C ALA A 41 15.16 16.06 -26.23
N GLY A 42 14.21 15.22 -26.70
CA GLY A 42 14.51 13.84 -27.10
C GLY A 42 14.88 12.88 -25.96
N LEU A 43 14.78 13.30 -24.70
CA LEU A 43 15.25 12.54 -23.55
C LEU A 43 14.11 12.15 -22.59
N VAL A 44 13.14 13.00 -22.35
CA VAL A 44 12.10 12.81 -21.33
C VAL A 44 10.73 13.12 -21.89
N ASN A 45 9.76 12.27 -21.65
CA ASN A 45 8.37 12.51 -22.03
C ASN A 45 7.76 13.63 -21.20
N ALA A 46 6.90 14.45 -21.79
CA ALA A 46 6.25 15.57 -21.12
C ALA A 46 5.48 15.15 -19.88
N THR A 47 4.79 13.99 -19.93
CA THR A 47 4.09 13.42 -18.78
C THR A 47 5.02 13.06 -17.63
N SER A 48 6.22 12.56 -17.92
CA SER A 48 7.23 12.25 -16.90
C SER A 48 7.78 13.52 -16.27
N LEU A 49 8.03 14.56 -17.07
CA LEU A 49 8.49 15.85 -16.58
C LEU A 49 7.41 16.51 -15.70
N ALA A 50 6.15 16.47 -16.13
CA ALA A 50 5.02 16.97 -15.34
C ALA A 50 4.91 16.25 -13.98
N GLY A 51 5.08 14.92 -13.96
CA GLY A 51 5.11 14.13 -12.73
C GLY A 51 6.26 14.51 -11.79
N ILE A 52 7.47 14.67 -12.34
CA ILE A 52 8.65 15.10 -11.54
C ILE A 52 8.43 16.48 -10.97
N VAL A 53 8.03 17.46 -11.80
CA VAL A 53 7.81 18.84 -11.37
C VAL A 53 6.73 18.89 -10.28
N THR A 54 5.60 18.23 -10.47
CA THR A 54 4.51 18.19 -9.47
C THR A 54 4.97 17.51 -8.17
N GLY A 55 5.73 16.44 -8.25
CA GLY A 55 6.29 15.76 -7.07
C GLY A 55 7.25 16.65 -6.29
N VAL A 56 8.15 17.35 -6.98
CA VAL A 56 9.08 18.30 -6.35
C VAL A 56 8.33 19.48 -5.74
N LEU A 57 7.36 20.06 -6.45
CA LEU A 57 6.54 21.15 -5.92
C LEU A 57 5.76 20.72 -4.67
N THR A 58 5.16 19.53 -4.68
CA THR A 58 4.47 18.97 -3.51
C THR A 58 5.42 18.86 -2.32
N PHE A 59 6.61 18.31 -2.51
CA PHE A 59 7.62 18.23 -1.46
C PHE A 59 8.00 19.61 -0.90
N LEU A 60 8.25 20.60 -1.77
CA LEU A 60 8.62 21.96 -1.36
C LEU A 60 7.49 22.65 -0.58
N ILE A 61 6.25 22.50 -1.03
CA ILE A 61 5.08 23.08 -0.37
C ILE A 61 4.90 22.46 1.02
N LEU A 62 4.93 21.13 1.13
CA LEU A 62 4.78 20.42 2.41
C LEU A 62 5.88 20.82 3.39
N ASN A 63 7.13 20.91 2.93
CA ASN A 63 8.27 21.26 3.77
C ASN A 63 8.27 22.73 4.22
N ARG A 64 7.65 23.63 3.43
CA ARG A 64 7.54 25.05 3.75
C ARG A 64 6.32 25.38 4.61
N HIS A 65 5.33 24.50 4.67
CA HIS A 65 4.07 24.77 5.38
C HIS A 65 4.19 24.44 6.88
N PRO A 66 4.20 25.45 7.78
CA PRO A 66 4.52 25.24 9.19
C PRO A 66 3.50 24.34 9.91
N LEU A 67 2.22 24.43 9.55
CA LEU A 67 1.18 23.57 10.14
C LEU A 67 1.37 22.10 9.77
N VAL A 68 1.75 21.80 8.52
CA VAL A 68 1.99 20.42 8.07
C VAL A 68 3.21 19.83 8.77
N VAL A 69 4.29 20.59 8.85
CA VAL A 69 5.51 20.17 9.55
C VAL A 69 5.23 19.91 11.04
N LYS A 70 4.49 20.82 11.69
CA LYS A 70 4.09 20.66 13.10
C LYS A 70 3.23 19.41 13.30
N PHE A 71 2.18 19.25 12.51
CA PHE A 71 1.28 18.08 12.57
C PHE A 71 2.04 16.79 12.36
N THR A 72 2.88 16.70 11.32
CA THR A 72 3.69 15.50 11.06
C THR A 72 4.64 15.18 12.21
N ASN A 73 5.24 16.21 12.83
CA ASN A 73 6.10 16.00 13.99
C ASN A 73 5.32 15.49 15.21
N GLU A 74 4.11 15.96 15.44
CA GLU A 74 3.21 15.50 16.50
C GLU A 74 2.83 14.02 16.24
N VAL A 75 2.42 13.68 15.02
CA VAL A 75 2.10 12.28 14.65
C VAL A 75 3.30 11.35 14.87
N ILE A 76 4.50 11.72 14.41
CA ILE A 76 5.71 10.90 14.63
C ILE A 76 6.00 10.74 16.14
N THR A 77 5.76 11.78 16.91
CA THR A 77 5.99 11.73 18.37
C THR A 77 5.00 10.80 19.06
N GLU A 78 3.72 10.83 18.66
CA GLU A 78 2.70 9.92 19.20
C GLU A 78 2.97 8.46 18.77
N LEU A 79 3.33 8.21 17.50
CA LEU A 79 3.70 6.87 17.03
C LEU A 79 4.88 6.25 17.80
N ARG A 80 5.77 7.08 18.34
CA ARG A 80 6.89 6.59 19.16
C ARG A 80 6.50 6.21 20.58
N LYS A 81 5.36 6.66 21.07
CA LYS A 81 4.83 6.27 22.38
C LYS A 81 4.17 4.89 22.34
N VAL A 82 3.81 4.42 21.15
CA VAL A 82 3.24 3.09 20.97
C VAL A 82 4.31 2.04 21.21
N THR A 83 4.06 1.14 22.14
CA THR A 83 4.88 -0.05 22.35
C THR A 83 4.54 -1.08 21.29
N TRP A 84 5.45 -1.26 20.36
CA TRP A 84 5.30 -2.28 19.32
C TRP A 84 5.64 -3.65 19.91
N PRO A 85 4.82 -4.68 19.65
CA PRO A 85 5.12 -6.03 20.12
C PRO A 85 6.45 -6.52 19.51
N GLU A 86 7.16 -7.34 20.25
CA GLU A 86 8.40 -7.94 19.80
C GLU A 86 8.13 -8.91 18.64
N ARG A 87 9.10 -9.06 17.75
CA ARG A 87 8.99 -9.96 16.59
C ARG A 87 8.65 -11.38 17.03
N GLU A 88 9.24 -11.84 18.11
CA GLU A 88 9.05 -13.18 18.64
C GLU A 88 7.59 -13.40 19.10
N GLU A 89 7.00 -12.44 19.77
CA GLU A 89 5.59 -12.46 20.18
C GLU A 89 4.66 -12.47 18.95
N THR A 90 4.95 -11.64 17.94
CA THR A 90 4.18 -11.60 16.70
C THR A 90 4.24 -12.91 15.94
N ILE A 91 5.43 -13.51 15.80
CA ILE A 91 5.61 -14.82 15.14
C ILE A 91 4.86 -15.90 15.89
N ARG A 92 4.97 -15.94 17.21
CA ARG A 92 4.28 -16.92 18.04
C ARG A 92 2.77 -16.84 17.89
N SER A 93 2.21 -15.65 18.00
CA SER A 93 0.76 -15.42 17.83
C SER A 93 0.28 -15.79 16.43
N THR A 94 1.02 -15.38 15.39
CA THR A 94 0.70 -15.72 13.99
C THR A 94 0.75 -17.24 13.74
N THR A 95 1.75 -17.93 14.29
CA THR A 95 1.88 -19.38 14.15
C THR A 95 0.70 -20.12 14.78
N VAL A 96 0.23 -19.68 15.96
CA VAL A 96 -0.95 -20.24 16.61
C VAL A 96 -2.20 -20.04 15.76
N VAL A 97 -2.40 -18.85 15.21
CA VAL A 97 -3.56 -18.54 14.34
C VAL A 97 -3.54 -19.42 13.08
N ILE A 98 -2.39 -19.50 12.40
CA ILE A 98 -2.24 -20.34 11.19
C ILE A 98 -2.49 -21.81 11.54
N GLY A 99 -1.89 -22.32 12.61
CA GLY A 99 -2.07 -23.71 13.04
C GLY A 99 -3.53 -24.03 13.34
N THR A 100 -4.21 -23.16 14.09
CA THR A 100 -5.64 -23.33 14.41
C THR A 100 -6.51 -23.27 13.16
N THR A 101 -6.23 -22.34 12.26
CA THR A 101 -6.98 -22.20 11.00
C THR A 101 -6.83 -23.45 10.13
N LEU A 102 -5.61 -23.98 9.97
CA LEU A 102 -5.36 -25.21 9.22
C LEU A 102 -6.06 -26.42 9.86
N PHE A 103 -6.04 -26.51 11.19
CA PHE A 103 -6.72 -27.58 11.91
C PHE A 103 -8.24 -27.55 11.67
N VAL A 104 -8.87 -26.38 11.86
CA VAL A 104 -10.31 -26.20 11.64
C VAL A 104 -10.68 -26.43 10.17
N ALA A 105 -9.91 -25.91 9.23
CA ALA A 105 -10.13 -26.13 7.81
C ALA A 105 -10.04 -27.61 7.43
N SER A 106 -9.10 -28.36 8.00
CA SER A 106 -8.97 -29.80 7.78
C SER A 106 -10.17 -30.56 8.34
N MET A 107 -10.64 -30.22 9.53
CA MET A 107 -11.84 -30.81 10.10
C MET A 107 -13.08 -30.56 9.23
N LEU A 108 -13.27 -29.30 8.79
CA LEU A 108 -14.38 -28.95 7.92
C LEU A 108 -14.32 -29.71 6.59
N GLY A 109 -13.13 -29.84 5.99
CA GLY A 109 -12.95 -30.60 4.76
C GLY A 109 -13.29 -32.09 4.91
N ILE A 110 -12.93 -32.70 6.05
CA ILE A 110 -13.29 -34.09 6.34
C ILE A 110 -14.82 -34.22 6.51
N TYR A 111 -15.45 -33.29 7.21
CA TYR A 111 -16.91 -33.27 7.38
C TYR A 111 -17.63 -33.12 6.04
N ASP A 112 -17.18 -32.21 5.20
CA ASP A 112 -17.77 -31.94 3.89
C ASP A 112 -17.68 -33.19 2.99
N TYR A 113 -16.49 -33.79 2.96
CA TYR A 113 -16.30 -35.09 2.24
C TYR A 113 -17.22 -36.19 2.75
N ALA A 114 -17.33 -36.41 4.07
CA ALA A 114 -18.17 -37.42 4.65
C ALA A 114 -19.66 -37.19 4.32
N TRP A 115 -20.14 -35.98 4.42
CA TRP A 115 -21.51 -35.64 4.06
C TRP A 115 -21.79 -35.75 2.58
N ALA A 116 -20.86 -35.39 1.71
CA ALA A 116 -20.99 -35.58 0.27
C ALA A 116 -21.16 -37.06 -0.08
N GLU A 117 -20.36 -37.96 0.52
CA GLU A 117 -20.45 -39.41 0.30
C GLU A 117 -21.77 -40.00 0.81
N ILE A 118 -22.19 -39.63 2.02
CA ILE A 118 -23.46 -40.07 2.59
C ILE A 118 -24.63 -39.59 1.71
N THR A 119 -24.63 -38.38 1.26
CA THR A 119 -25.68 -37.80 0.42
C THR A 119 -25.71 -38.47 -0.95
N SER A 120 -24.55 -38.78 -1.53
CA SER A 120 -24.48 -39.44 -2.82
C SER A 120 -25.07 -40.87 -2.77
N VAL A 121 -24.78 -41.60 -1.71
CA VAL A 121 -25.35 -42.96 -1.50
C VAL A 121 -26.85 -42.92 -1.25
N LEU A 122 -27.34 -41.96 -0.46
CA LEU A 122 -28.77 -41.88 -0.11
C LEU A 122 -29.67 -41.36 -1.25
N LEU A 123 -29.17 -40.43 -2.08
CA LEU A 123 -29.98 -39.77 -3.10
C LEU A 123 -29.80 -40.36 -4.51
N PHE A 124 -28.64 -40.96 -4.79
CA PHE A 124 -28.29 -41.43 -6.14
C PHE A 124 -27.93 -42.94 -6.21
N SER A 125 -28.24 -43.71 -5.17
CA SER A 125 -28.14 -45.19 -5.18
C SER A 125 -29.39 -45.80 -5.81
N ASP A 126 -29.48 -45.73 -7.16
CA ASP A 126 -30.37 -46.57 -7.98
C ASP A 126 -29.56 -47.56 -8.80
#